data_4bc547ab91b2480138600f5a5047f053
#
_entry.id   4bc547ab91b2480138600f5a5047f053
#
_cell.length_a   1.000
_cell.length_b   1.000
_cell.length_c   1.000
_cell.angle_alpha   90.00
_cell.angle_beta   90.00
_cell.angle_gamma   90.00
#
_symmetry.space_group_name_H-M   'P 1'
#
loop_
_entity.id
_entity.type
_entity.pdbx_description
1 polymer ?
#
loop_
_entity_poly.entity_id
_entity_poly.type
_entity_poly.pdbx_seq_one_letter_code
_entity_poly.pdbx_strand_id
1 'polypeptide(L)'
;MEGRKASVRVAALRLLASRRLTEAQLWSRLARKDYSSEEIHRAVAWCKSEGYLDDALFARLYIEARTKAIGDRRLVGELVRRGVDRDVAGETVACCDLSEDERLRAALDAVLHRRPQASYASLARALERLGFPAPSIYRRLRALASQNGFAGALAEDSPNGCE
;
A
#
# COMPACT_ATOMS: atom_id res chain seq x y z
N MET A 1 -19.79 28.73 -30.98
CA MET A 1 -19.04 29.33 -29.87
C MET A 1 -18.09 28.26 -29.33
N GLU A 2 -16.86 28.23 -29.84
CA GLU A 2 -15.83 27.35 -29.28
C GLU A 2 -15.45 27.88 -27.88
N GLY A 3 -15.89 27.17 -26.85
CA GLY A 3 -15.53 27.51 -25.50
C GLY A 3 -14.01 27.45 -25.35
N ARG A 4 -13.38 28.60 -25.08
CA ARG A 4 -11.94 28.76 -24.91
C ARG A 4 -11.46 27.72 -23.91
N LYS A 5 -10.77 26.68 -24.38
CA LYS A 5 -10.21 25.63 -23.55
C LYS A 5 -9.35 26.26 -22.46
N ALA A 6 -9.63 25.94 -21.19
CA ALA A 6 -8.82 26.47 -20.08
C ALA A 6 -7.36 26.07 -20.26
N SER A 7 -6.43 26.93 -19.84
CA SER A 7 -5.02 26.55 -19.91
C SER A 7 -4.78 25.26 -19.10
N VAL A 8 -3.85 24.42 -19.56
CA VAL A 8 -3.51 23.14 -18.91
C VAL A 8 -3.15 23.35 -17.43
N ARG A 9 -2.49 24.45 -17.05
CA ARG A 9 -2.17 24.78 -15.65
C ARG A 9 -3.44 25.00 -14.81
N VAL A 10 -4.40 25.75 -15.33
CA VAL A 10 -5.69 25.95 -14.65
C VAL A 10 -6.46 24.64 -14.51
N ALA A 11 -6.42 23.80 -15.52
CA ALA A 11 -7.03 22.47 -15.46
C ALA A 11 -6.35 21.56 -14.42
N ALA A 12 -5.02 21.58 -14.36
CA ALA A 12 -4.24 20.85 -13.36
C ALA A 12 -4.59 21.29 -11.92
N LEU A 13 -4.57 22.60 -11.67
CA LEU A 13 -4.92 23.17 -10.35
C LEU A 13 -6.34 22.81 -9.92
N ARG A 14 -7.31 22.85 -10.82
CA ARG A 14 -8.70 22.44 -10.53
C ARG A 14 -8.79 20.96 -10.14
N LEU A 15 -7.99 20.10 -10.79
CA LEU A 15 -7.95 18.67 -10.48
C LEU A 15 -7.30 18.46 -9.09
N LEU A 16 -6.20 19.12 -8.80
CA LEU A 16 -5.47 19.02 -7.53
C LEU A 16 -6.24 19.65 -6.35
N ALA A 17 -7.00 20.72 -6.59
CA ALA A 17 -7.87 21.35 -5.58
C ALA A 17 -9.01 20.43 -5.14
N SER A 18 -9.50 19.54 -6.03
CA SER A 18 -10.59 18.61 -5.70
C SER A 18 -10.14 17.42 -4.86
N ARG A 19 -8.92 16.96 -5.04
CA ARG A 19 -8.29 15.83 -4.31
C ARG A 19 -6.81 15.75 -4.61
N ARG A 20 -6.06 15.14 -3.69
CA ARG A 20 -4.67 14.77 -3.96
C ARG A 20 -4.58 13.73 -5.07
N LEU A 21 -3.65 13.94 -5.98
CA LEU A 21 -3.36 13.05 -7.10
C LEU A 21 -1.86 12.78 -7.14
N THR A 22 -1.49 11.61 -7.65
CA THR A 22 -0.11 11.34 -8.05
C THR A 22 0.19 11.98 -9.40
N GLU A 23 1.47 12.10 -9.75
CA GLU A 23 1.92 12.57 -11.06
C GLU A 23 1.23 11.79 -12.20
N ALA A 24 1.26 10.47 -12.13
CA ALA A 24 0.63 9.60 -13.12
C ALA A 24 -0.89 9.80 -13.22
N GLN A 25 -1.56 10.02 -12.09
CA GLN A 25 -3.00 10.28 -12.07
C GLN A 25 -3.35 11.64 -12.65
N LEU A 26 -2.56 12.68 -12.35
CA LEU A 26 -2.74 14.01 -12.94
C LEU A 26 -2.54 13.95 -14.45
N TRP A 27 -1.43 13.32 -14.88
CA TRP A 27 -1.15 13.11 -16.31
C TRP A 27 -2.32 12.45 -17.02
N SER A 28 -2.77 11.30 -16.54
CA SER A 28 -3.87 10.55 -17.16
C SER A 28 -5.17 11.36 -17.26
N ARG A 29 -5.45 12.24 -16.30
CA ARG A 29 -6.66 13.09 -16.31
C ARG A 29 -6.55 14.25 -17.27
N LEU A 30 -5.36 14.83 -17.41
CA LEU A 30 -5.10 15.90 -18.37
C LEU A 30 -5.12 15.35 -19.81
N ALA A 31 -4.55 14.17 -20.03
CA ALA A 31 -4.58 13.51 -21.34
C ALA A 31 -6.03 13.26 -21.84
N ARG A 32 -6.95 12.89 -20.93
CA ARG A 32 -8.37 12.73 -21.28
C ARG A 32 -9.09 14.05 -21.61
N LYS A 33 -8.44 15.18 -21.41
CA LYS A 33 -8.96 16.52 -21.75
C LYS A 33 -8.33 17.07 -23.03
N ASP A 34 -7.72 16.19 -23.83
CA ASP A 34 -7.11 16.50 -25.13
C ASP A 34 -6.02 17.59 -25.07
N TYR A 35 -5.29 17.70 -23.97
CA TYR A 35 -4.04 18.47 -23.91
C TYR A 35 -2.91 17.65 -24.55
N SER A 36 -1.98 18.33 -25.23
CA SER A 36 -0.82 17.66 -25.80
C SER A 36 0.12 17.14 -24.70
N SER A 37 0.90 16.11 -25.00
CA SER A 37 1.90 15.56 -24.06
C SER A 37 2.88 16.62 -23.56
N GLU A 38 3.28 17.55 -24.44
CA GLU A 38 4.19 18.64 -24.08
C GLU A 38 3.56 19.64 -23.12
N GLU A 39 2.29 20.01 -23.32
CA GLU A 39 1.56 20.88 -22.41
C GLU A 39 1.41 20.24 -21.06
N ILE A 40 1.06 18.94 -21.03
CA ILE A 40 0.91 18.17 -19.79
C ILE A 40 2.25 18.10 -19.06
N HIS A 41 3.33 17.78 -19.77
CA HIS A 41 4.67 17.68 -19.16
C HIS A 41 5.09 18.98 -18.48
N ARG A 42 4.93 20.13 -19.18
CA ARG A 42 5.21 21.44 -18.62
C ARG A 42 4.33 21.80 -17.42
N ALA A 43 3.06 21.42 -17.45
CA ALA A 43 2.14 21.68 -16.34
C ALA A 43 2.45 20.81 -15.12
N VAL A 44 2.76 19.54 -15.32
CA VAL A 44 3.15 18.61 -14.25
C VAL A 44 4.45 19.05 -13.60
N ALA A 45 5.48 19.37 -14.41
CA ALA A 45 6.75 19.87 -13.89
C ALA A 45 6.57 21.16 -13.06
N TRP A 46 5.75 22.08 -13.56
CA TRP A 46 5.42 23.30 -12.81
C TRP A 46 4.66 22.99 -11.51
N CYS A 47 3.67 22.08 -11.53
CA CYS A 47 2.97 21.69 -10.30
C CYS A 47 3.91 21.08 -9.24
N LYS A 48 4.93 20.35 -9.68
CA LYS A 48 5.98 19.80 -8.80
C LYS A 48 6.85 20.89 -8.21
N SER A 49 7.32 21.83 -9.04
CA SER A 49 8.18 22.93 -8.57
C SER A 49 7.48 23.88 -7.58
N GLU A 50 6.17 24.05 -7.73
CA GLU A 50 5.35 24.85 -6.81
C GLU A 50 4.85 24.06 -5.58
N GLY A 51 5.19 22.78 -5.46
CA GLY A 51 4.76 21.95 -4.34
C GLY A 51 3.27 21.52 -4.36
N TYR A 52 2.56 21.75 -5.46
CA TYR A 52 1.17 21.28 -5.60
C TYR A 52 1.06 19.78 -5.86
N LEU A 53 2.16 19.16 -6.30
CA LEU A 53 2.24 17.75 -6.63
C LEU A 53 3.45 17.13 -5.92
N ASP A 54 3.19 16.20 -5.03
CA ASP A 54 4.19 15.51 -4.20
C ASP A 54 3.74 14.05 -3.99
N ASP A 55 4.38 13.13 -4.68
CA ASP A 55 4.05 11.71 -4.63
C ASP A 55 4.51 11.06 -3.33
N ALA A 56 5.57 11.57 -2.67
CA ALA A 56 6.00 11.09 -1.37
C ALA A 56 5.00 11.48 -0.27
N LEU A 57 4.51 12.73 -0.30
CA LEU A 57 3.45 13.18 0.60
C LEU A 57 2.15 12.41 0.35
N PHE A 58 1.80 12.16 -0.94
CA PHE A 58 0.65 11.32 -1.28
C PHE A 58 0.78 9.93 -0.66
N ALA A 59 1.96 9.30 -0.78
CA ALA A 59 2.23 7.97 -0.26
C ALA A 59 2.10 7.93 1.28
N ARG A 60 2.70 8.89 2.00
CA ARG A 60 2.58 8.99 3.46
C ARG A 60 1.13 9.07 3.90
N LEU A 61 0.38 10.03 3.38
CA LEU A 61 -1.02 10.22 3.73
C LEU A 61 -1.89 9.03 3.37
N TYR A 62 -1.54 8.34 2.27
CA TYR A 62 -2.22 7.09 1.90
C TYR A 62 -2.00 5.99 2.94
N ILE A 63 -0.78 5.84 3.44
CA ILE A 63 -0.43 4.84 4.47
C ILE A 63 -1.13 5.18 5.80
N GLU A 64 -1.05 6.45 6.23
CA GLU A 64 -1.67 6.95 7.46
C GLU A 64 -3.20 6.75 7.48
N ALA A 65 -3.84 6.98 6.34
CA ALA A 65 -5.29 6.80 6.20
C ALA A 65 -5.74 5.33 6.20
N ARG A 66 -4.82 4.37 6.23
CA ARG A 66 -5.18 2.96 6.20
C ARG A 66 -5.63 2.46 7.57
N THR A 67 -6.85 1.94 7.59
CA THR A 67 -7.43 1.29 8.78
C THR A 67 -7.05 -0.18 8.92
N LYS A 68 -6.61 -0.81 7.85
CA LYS A 68 -6.23 -2.24 7.83
C LYS A 68 -4.72 -2.39 7.83
N ALA A 69 -4.22 -3.14 8.79
CA ALA A 69 -2.82 -3.54 8.81
C ALA A 69 -2.52 -4.49 7.64
N ILE A 70 -1.54 -4.12 6.83
CA ILE A 70 -1.05 -4.91 5.69
C ILE A 70 0.48 -4.85 5.65
N GLY A 71 1.10 -5.87 5.02
CA GLY A 71 2.55 -5.96 4.88
C GLY A 71 3.12 -4.96 3.87
N ASP A 72 4.42 -4.70 3.98
CA ASP A 72 5.16 -3.74 3.16
C ASP A 72 5.01 -4.02 1.67
N ARG A 73 5.17 -5.28 1.28
CA ARG A 73 5.02 -5.70 -0.12
C ARG A 73 3.69 -5.26 -0.72
N ARG A 74 2.62 -5.36 0.05
CA ARG A 74 1.29 -4.97 -0.40
C ARG A 74 1.11 -3.46 -0.40
N LEU A 75 1.65 -2.75 0.59
CA LEU A 75 1.65 -1.28 0.63
C LEU A 75 2.34 -0.70 -0.60
N VAL A 76 3.59 -1.13 -0.87
CA VAL A 76 4.33 -0.71 -2.06
C VAL A 76 3.54 -1.02 -3.33
N GLY A 77 3.01 -2.25 -3.47
CA GLY A 77 2.21 -2.62 -4.64
C GLY A 77 0.96 -1.77 -4.82
N GLU A 78 0.31 -1.33 -3.75
CA GLU A 78 -0.87 -0.46 -3.82
C GLU A 78 -0.50 0.98 -4.20
N LEU A 79 0.65 1.51 -3.73
CA LEU A 79 1.16 2.83 -4.11
C LEU A 79 1.58 2.85 -5.58
N VAL A 80 2.32 1.84 -6.03
CA VAL A 80 2.74 1.71 -7.44
C VAL A 80 1.52 1.64 -8.37
N ARG A 81 0.48 0.88 -8.01
CA ARG A 81 -0.78 0.86 -8.79
C ARG A 81 -1.48 2.21 -8.85
N ARG A 82 -1.18 3.13 -7.94
CA ARG A 82 -1.68 4.52 -7.94
C ARG A 82 -0.79 5.48 -8.71
N GLY A 83 0.34 4.95 -9.21
CA GLY A 83 1.29 5.71 -10.01
C GLY A 83 2.39 6.39 -9.22
N VAL A 84 2.58 6.03 -7.94
CA VAL A 84 3.79 6.41 -7.20
C VAL A 84 4.95 5.58 -7.73
N ASP A 85 6.10 6.22 -7.91
CA ASP A 85 7.33 5.51 -8.28
C ASP A 85 7.67 4.42 -7.25
N ARG A 86 8.27 3.31 -7.70
CA ARG A 86 8.56 2.16 -6.84
C ARG A 86 9.55 2.47 -5.74
N ASP A 87 10.57 3.26 -6.03
CA ASP A 87 11.62 3.60 -5.06
C ASP A 87 11.05 4.55 -4.02
N VAL A 88 10.31 5.58 -4.45
CA VAL A 88 9.56 6.49 -3.57
C VAL A 88 8.56 5.74 -2.68
N ALA A 89 7.84 4.78 -3.25
CA ALA A 89 6.90 3.95 -2.48
C ALA A 89 7.64 3.08 -1.44
N GLY A 90 8.76 2.47 -1.82
CA GLY A 90 9.60 1.66 -0.94
C GLY A 90 10.17 2.47 0.23
N GLU A 91 10.79 3.60 -0.08
CA GLU A 91 11.34 4.52 0.93
C GLU A 91 10.26 5.02 1.90
N THR A 92 9.10 5.42 1.38
CA THR A 92 7.99 5.89 2.21
C THR A 92 7.47 4.79 3.14
N VAL A 93 7.36 3.55 2.65
CA VAL A 93 6.92 2.41 3.47
C VAL A 93 7.97 2.06 4.54
N ALA A 94 9.27 2.14 4.21
CA ALA A 94 10.35 1.88 5.15
C ALA A 94 10.40 2.93 6.29
N CYS A 95 9.95 4.16 6.03
CA CYS A 95 9.89 5.25 7.00
C CYS A 95 8.55 5.34 7.76
N CYS A 96 7.69 4.31 7.69
CA CYS A 96 6.42 4.30 8.42
C CYS A 96 6.63 4.27 9.94
N ASP A 97 5.79 5.00 10.67
CA ASP A 97 5.81 5.03 12.15
C ASP A 97 5.58 3.65 12.76
N LEU A 98 4.70 2.84 12.17
CA LEU A 98 4.45 1.46 12.57
C LEU A 98 5.31 0.49 11.76
N SER A 99 6.15 -0.26 12.44
CA SER A 99 6.94 -1.34 11.83
C SER A 99 6.06 -2.42 11.21
N GLU A 100 6.60 -3.19 10.25
CA GLU A 100 5.87 -4.31 9.66
C GLU A 100 5.48 -5.37 10.72
N ASP A 101 6.31 -5.57 11.77
CA ASP A 101 6.01 -6.52 12.85
C ASP A 101 4.82 -6.06 13.70
N GLU A 102 4.71 -4.76 14.02
CA GLU A 102 3.55 -4.19 14.72
C GLU A 102 2.28 -4.31 13.89
N ARG A 103 2.37 -4.04 12.60
CA ARG A 103 1.24 -4.22 11.68
C ARG A 103 0.84 -5.69 11.54
N LEU A 104 1.82 -6.62 11.54
CA LEU A 104 1.57 -8.05 11.55
C LEU A 104 0.82 -8.49 12.82
N ARG A 105 1.20 -7.96 13.99
CA ARG A 105 0.48 -8.23 15.26
C ARG A 105 -0.97 -7.78 15.14
N ALA A 106 -1.18 -6.53 14.78
CA ALA A 106 -2.53 -5.97 14.64
C ALA A 106 -3.38 -6.74 13.61
N ALA A 107 -2.77 -7.20 12.51
CA ALA A 107 -3.44 -8.02 11.51
C ALA A 107 -3.83 -9.40 12.07
N LEU A 108 -2.92 -10.05 12.81
CA LEU A 108 -3.18 -11.35 13.45
C LEU A 108 -4.31 -11.24 14.46
N ASP A 109 -4.27 -10.22 15.35
CA ASP A 109 -5.32 -9.98 16.34
C ASP A 109 -6.68 -9.74 15.67
N ALA A 110 -6.71 -8.97 14.58
CA ALA A 110 -7.93 -8.74 13.82
C ALA A 110 -8.47 -10.00 13.13
N VAL A 111 -7.61 -10.93 12.71
CA VAL A 111 -8.02 -12.21 12.13
C VAL A 111 -8.55 -13.14 13.24
N LEU A 112 -7.86 -13.24 14.36
CA LEU A 112 -8.27 -14.06 15.51
C LEU A 112 -9.59 -13.58 16.10
N HIS A 113 -9.78 -12.27 16.24
CA HIS A 113 -11.06 -11.71 16.71
C HIS A 113 -12.24 -12.14 15.86
N ARG A 114 -12.08 -12.21 14.53
CA ARG A 114 -13.14 -12.66 13.61
C ARG A 114 -13.27 -14.17 13.51
N ARG A 115 -12.20 -14.92 13.77
CA ARG A 115 -12.12 -16.37 13.63
C ARG A 115 -11.29 -16.97 14.77
N PRO A 116 -11.84 -17.04 16.00
CA PRO A 116 -11.09 -17.50 17.16
C PRO A 116 -10.58 -18.95 17.04
N GLN A 117 -11.29 -19.77 16.25
CA GLN A 117 -10.96 -21.19 16.05
C GLN A 117 -10.21 -21.44 14.72
N ALA A 118 -9.61 -20.40 14.11
CA ALA A 118 -8.89 -20.61 12.86
C ALA A 118 -7.64 -21.47 13.07
N SER A 119 -7.47 -22.48 12.19
CA SER A 119 -6.25 -23.29 12.20
C SER A 119 -5.01 -22.45 11.86
N TYR A 120 -3.85 -22.92 12.30
CA TYR A 120 -2.56 -22.30 12.03
C TYR A 120 -2.35 -22.02 10.52
N ALA A 121 -2.61 -23.00 9.68
CA ALA A 121 -2.52 -22.86 8.22
C ALA A 121 -3.50 -21.80 7.66
N SER A 122 -4.69 -21.69 8.24
CA SER A 122 -5.68 -20.68 7.84
C SER A 122 -5.21 -19.25 8.22
N LEU A 123 -4.61 -19.08 9.41
CA LEU A 123 -4.03 -17.84 9.86
C LEU A 123 -2.86 -17.42 8.96
N ALA A 124 -1.92 -18.36 8.68
CA ALA A 124 -0.78 -18.10 7.82
C ALA A 124 -1.23 -17.60 6.44
N ARG A 125 -2.12 -18.33 5.77
CA ARG A 125 -2.68 -17.94 4.46
C ARG A 125 -3.41 -16.59 4.49
N ALA A 126 -4.09 -16.27 5.58
CA ALA A 126 -4.76 -14.98 5.72
C ALA A 126 -3.74 -13.84 5.79
N LEU A 127 -2.66 -14.00 6.54
CA LEU A 127 -1.59 -13.00 6.69
C LEU A 127 -0.74 -12.87 5.41
N GLU A 128 -0.47 -13.96 4.72
CA GLU A 128 0.19 -13.93 3.40
C GLU A 128 -0.61 -13.12 2.37
N ARG A 129 -1.93 -13.29 2.33
CA ARG A 129 -2.81 -12.46 1.46
C ARG A 129 -2.80 -10.98 1.83
N LEU A 130 -2.48 -10.65 3.08
CA LEU A 130 -2.26 -9.26 3.51
C LEU A 130 -0.88 -8.73 3.13
N GLY A 131 -0.01 -9.56 2.55
CA GLY A 131 1.30 -9.16 2.02
C GLY A 131 2.45 -9.26 3.01
N PHE A 132 2.25 -9.91 4.17
CA PHE A 132 3.33 -10.14 5.12
C PHE A 132 4.25 -11.27 4.65
N PRO A 133 5.57 -11.20 4.95
CA PRO A 133 6.52 -12.25 4.59
C PRO A 133 6.33 -13.52 5.42
N ALA A 134 6.39 -14.68 4.78
CA ALA A 134 6.21 -15.98 5.41
C ALA A 134 7.11 -16.20 6.65
N PRO A 135 8.42 -15.86 6.63
CA PRO A 135 9.26 -16.01 7.82
C PRO A 135 8.74 -15.24 9.04
N SER A 136 8.27 -14.00 8.86
CA SER A 136 7.71 -13.17 9.93
C SER A 136 6.40 -13.74 10.45
N ILE A 137 5.54 -14.23 9.56
CA ILE A 137 4.28 -14.91 9.90
C ILE A 137 4.56 -16.13 10.78
N TYR A 138 5.40 -17.05 10.32
CA TYR A 138 5.68 -18.28 11.06
C TYR A 138 6.37 -18.03 12.41
N ARG A 139 7.29 -17.06 12.48
CA ARG A 139 7.90 -16.64 13.73
C ARG A 139 6.82 -16.15 14.72
N ARG A 140 5.89 -15.32 14.24
CA ARG A 140 4.83 -14.75 15.09
C ARG A 140 3.82 -15.80 15.54
N LEU A 141 3.43 -16.70 14.66
CA LEU A 141 2.51 -17.78 14.99
C LEU A 141 3.11 -18.78 15.98
N ARG A 142 4.42 -19.10 15.88
CA ARG A 142 5.13 -19.92 16.89
C ARG A 142 5.14 -19.25 18.27
N ALA A 143 5.42 -17.95 18.32
CA ALA A 143 5.38 -17.19 19.57
C ALA A 143 3.99 -17.23 20.21
N LEU A 144 2.93 -17.13 19.41
CA LEU A 144 1.54 -17.26 19.88
C LEU A 144 1.26 -18.67 20.46
N ALA A 145 1.71 -19.71 19.77
CA ALA A 145 1.53 -21.10 20.22
C ALA A 145 2.23 -21.34 21.56
N SER A 146 3.43 -20.80 21.76
CA SER A 146 4.16 -20.92 23.02
C SER A 146 3.48 -20.21 24.19
N GLN A 147 2.85 -19.05 23.92
CA GLN A 147 2.13 -18.26 24.94
C GLN A 147 0.83 -18.92 25.39
N ASN A 148 0.12 -19.59 24.50
CA ASN A 148 -1.21 -20.17 24.74
C ASN A 148 -1.16 -21.65 25.17
N GLY A 149 0.01 -22.23 25.45
CA GLY A 149 0.14 -23.66 25.75
C GLY A 149 -0.25 -24.60 24.57
N PHE A 150 -0.33 -24.06 23.37
CA PHE A 150 -0.79 -24.76 22.14
C PHE A 150 0.35 -25.57 21.50
N ALA A 151 1.21 -26.20 22.30
CA ALA A 151 2.35 -26.99 21.83
C ALA A 151 1.92 -28.25 21.03
N GLY A 152 0.66 -28.62 21.05
CA GLY A 152 0.15 -29.83 20.39
C GLY A 152 -0.16 -29.75 18.90
N ALA A 153 -0.35 -28.54 18.35
CA ALA A 153 -0.81 -28.40 16.95
C ALA A 153 0.32 -28.25 15.91
N LEU A 154 1.57 -28.21 16.35
CA LEU A 154 2.74 -28.04 15.46
C LEU A 154 3.34 -29.35 14.96
N ALA A 155 2.85 -30.49 15.43
CA ALA A 155 3.47 -31.79 15.17
C ALA A 155 2.91 -32.55 13.93
N GLU A 156 1.81 -32.08 13.34
CA GLU A 156 1.10 -32.89 12.31
C GLU A 156 1.27 -32.43 10.86
N ASP A 157 2.05 -31.39 10.56
CA ASP A 157 2.27 -30.95 9.17
C ASP A 157 3.77 -30.92 8.79
N SER A 158 4.49 -31.97 9.10
CA SER A 158 5.74 -32.30 8.38
C SER A 158 5.36 -33.08 7.14
N PRO A 159 5.65 -32.59 5.93
CA PRO A 159 5.56 -33.42 4.74
C PRO A 159 6.64 -34.50 4.85
N ASN A 160 6.20 -35.68 5.14
CA ASN A 160 7.05 -36.85 5.26
C ASN A 160 7.62 -37.21 3.87
N GLY A 161 8.96 -37.22 3.77
CA GLY A 161 9.80 -38.23 3.21
C GLY A 161 9.54 -38.68 1.79
N CYS A 162 10.43 -38.23 0.89
CA CYS A 162 10.84 -39.07 -0.23
C CYS A 162 11.70 -40.23 0.30
N GLU A 163 11.23 -41.47 0.11
CA GLU A 163 12.06 -42.60 -0.23
C GLU A 163 11.97 -42.87 -1.72
#